data_2608e761e78469006d97b2a7376014a3
#
_entry.id   2608e761e78469006d97b2a7376014a3
#
_cell.length_a   1.000
_cell.length_b   1.000
_cell.length_c   1.000
_cell.angle_alpha   90.00
_cell.angle_beta   90.00
_cell.angle_gamma   90.00
#
_symmetry.space_group_name_H-M   'P 1'
#
loop_
_entity.id
_entity.type
_entity.pdbx_description
1 polymer ?
#
loop_
_entity_poly.entity_id
_entity_poly.type
_entity_poly.pdbx_seq_one_letter_code
_entity_poly.pdbx_strand_id
1 'polypeptide(L)'
;MGVNEDTIITRAGENFDVTNVTHYLHEHIPALGKQPLEVRQFPAGASNLTYLLRGDTWEGVLRRPPLGPVPPKAHDMEREAGLLAKIHPVFPLAPKPYVFCADLSMLGAPFYVMERRTGIVLNDSFPAAIQPTPELCQQISYTVVDTLAQIHAIDWQQAGLSSFGHPEGFLARQVKSWIERYVRAQTDEIPQVESLTRWLSEHVPTSPQPTLIHNDFKLNNMLLHEEDLTRVTAVLDWEMSTIGDPLFDLAVSLTYWVTSDDTEELQAVLPTVTTMPGFISRAEFMERYAHKSRRDLSSMHFYLTFAYFKLAVIIQQIYVRWKRGQTQDERFAVFGERVRNLIAYAAYTAQQGHG
;
A
#
# COMPACT_ATOMS: atom_id res chain seq x y z
N MET A 1 -10.98 12.21 27.87
CA MET A 1 -11.08 12.24 26.41
C MET A 1 -10.77 10.83 25.96
N GLY A 2 -11.74 10.11 25.41
CA GLY A 2 -11.55 8.71 25.05
C GLY A 2 -10.55 8.61 23.90
N VAL A 3 -9.46 7.90 24.15
CA VAL A 3 -8.57 7.40 23.11
C VAL A 3 -9.45 6.58 22.18
N ASN A 4 -9.59 7.02 20.95
CA ASN A 4 -10.27 6.23 19.91
C ASN A 4 -9.45 4.93 19.81
N GLU A 5 -9.98 3.83 20.37
CA GLU A 5 -9.26 2.55 20.40
C GLU A 5 -9.26 1.99 18.97
N ASP A 6 -8.18 2.26 18.24
CA ASP A 6 -7.93 1.71 16.90
C ASP A 6 -7.57 0.22 16.92
N THR A 7 -7.67 -0.43 18.08
CA THR A 7 -7.34 -1.82 18.33
C THR A 7 -8.52 -2.56 18.98
N ILE A 8 -8.53 -3.86 18.80
CA ILE A 8 -9.49 -4.80 19.39
C ILE A 8 -8.75 -5.80 20.28
N ILE A 9 -9.50 -6.56 21.08
CA ILE A 9 -8.96 -7.77 21.73
C ILE A 9 -8.51 -8.73 20.64
N THR A 10 -7.37 -9.39 20.86
CA THR A 10 -6.82 -10.36 19.89
C THR A 10 -7.87 -11.42 19.54
N ARG A 11 -8.06 -11.65 18.25
CA ARG A 11 -9.03 -12.63 17.75
C ARG A 11 -8.69 -14.05 18.22
N ALA A 12 -9.71 -14.85 18.45
CA ALA A 12 -9.53 -16.24 18.81
C ALA A 12 -8.70 -16.98 17.72
N GLY A 13 -7.65 -17.68 18.14
CA GLY A 13 -6.72 -18.38 17.25
C GLY A 13 -5.58 -17.53 16.69
N GLU A 14 -5.61 -16.19 16.83
CA GLU A 14 -4.52 -15.28 16.39
C GLU A 14 -3.65 -14.79 17.56
N ASN A 15 -3.92 -15.23 18.79
CA ASN A 15 -3.11 -14.98 19.98
C ASN A 15 -1.80 -15.79 19.97
N PHE A 16 -0.88 -15.39 20.84
CA PHE A 16 0.42 -16.02 21.00
C PHE A 16 0.87 -15.97 22.47
N ASP A 17 1.94 -16.68 22.81
CA ASP A 17 2.54 -16.64 24.16
C ASP A 17 3.20 -15.26 24.39
N VAL A 18 2.45 -14.37 25.05
CA VAL A 18 2.89 -13.01 25.37
C VAL A 18 4.11 -13.03 26.29
N THR A 19 4.20 -13.99 27.22
CA THR A 19 5.29 -14.05 28.22
C THR A 19 6.62 -14.30 27.52
N ASN A 20 6.65 -15.26 26.61
CA ASN A 20 7.86 -15.62 25.85
C ASN A 20 8.33 -14.46 24.96
N VAL A 21 7.40 -13.85 24.24
CA VAL A 21 7.71 -12.67 23.39
C VAL A 21 8.18 -11.49 24.25
N THR A 22 7.51 -11.22 25.36
CA THR A 22 7.91 -10.12 26.27
C THR A 22 9.34 -10.31 26.79
N HIS A 23 9.72 -11.53 27.18
CA HIS A 23 11.09 -11.84 27.62
C HIS A 23 12.11 -11.53 26.51
N TYR A 24 11.87 -12.01 25.29
CA TYR A 24 12.70 -11.72 24.13
C TYR A 24 12.83 -10.21 23.86
N LEU A 25 11.71 -9.47 23.92
CA LEU A 25 11.71 -8.03 23.64
C LEU A 25 12.45 -7.22 24.71
N HIS A 26 12.40 -7.63 25.98
CA HIS A 26 13.17 -6.99 27.06
C HIS A 26 14.69 -7.07 26.84
N GLU A 27 15.17 -8.14 26.21
CA GLU A 27 16.59 -8.29 25.90
C GLU A 27 17.02 -7.45 24.68
N HIS A 28 16.07 -7.17 23.74
CA HIS A 28 16.41 -6.54 22.47
C HIS A 28 15.95 -5.09 22.34
N ILE A 29 15.02 -4.64 23.18
CA ILE A 29 14.48 -3.27 23.17
C ILE A 29 14.65 -2.63 24.55
N PRO A 30 15.80 -2.01 24.84
CA PRO A 30 16.06 -1.41 26.17
C PRO A 30 15.02 -0.36 26.60
N ALA A 31 14.45 0.37 25.65
CA ALA A 31 13.43 1.40 25.91
C ALA A 31 12.11 0.81 26.43
N LEU A 32 11.85 -0.48 26.24
CA LEU A 32 10.63 -1.15 26.73
C LEU A 32 10.59 -1.23 28.27
N GLY A 33 11.74 -1.25 28.95
CA GLY A 33 11.81 -1.49 30.37
C GLY A 33 11.53 -2.96 30.74
N LYS A 34 11.07 -3.22 31.97
CA LYS A 34 10.82 -4.58 32.49
C LYS A 34 9.34 -4.86 32.80
N GLN A 35 8.43 -3.99 32.36
CA GLN A 35 7.02 -4.13 32.62
C GLN A 35 6.37 -5.21 31.74
N PRO A 36 5.30 -5.88 32.19
CA PRO A 36 4.53 -6.75 31.35
C PRO A 36 3.89 -5.96 30.20
N LEU A 37 3.73 -6.63 29.05
CA LEU A 37 3.10 -6.04 27.87
C LEU A 37 1.62 -6.41 27.81
N GLU A 38 0.77 -5.40 27.60
CA GLU A 38 -0.56 -5.61 27.07
C GLU A 38 -0.46 -5.80 25.55
N VAL A 39 -1.18 -6.79 25.01
CA VAL A 39 -1.25 -7.05 23.57
C VAL A 39 -2.68 -6.83 23.09
N ARG A 40 -2.83 -5.98 22.09
CA ARG A 40 -4.09 -5.76 21.37
C ARG A 40 -3.86 -5.96 19.88
N GLN A 41 -4.91 -6.15 19.10
CA GLN A 41 -4.79 -6.39 17.66
C GLN A 41 -5.37 -5.22 16.88
N PHE A 42 -4.72 -4.83 15.78
CA PHE A 42 -5.31 -3.92 14.81
C PHE A 42 -6.33 -4.68 13.96
N PRO A 43 -7.59 -4.21 13.89
CA PRO A 43 -8.63 -4.89 13.11
C PRO A 43 -8.42 -4.76 11.61
N ALA A 44 -7.76 -3.68 11.17
CA ALA A 44 -7.41 -3.39 9.79
C ALA A 44 -6.09 -4.07 9.42
N GLY A 45 -5.99 -4.55 8.19
CA GLY A 45 -4.82 -5.22 7.63
C GLY A 45 -5.22 -6.57 7.07
N ALA A 46 -5.29 -6.66 5.72
CA ALA A 46 -5.69 -7.89 5.04
C ALA A 46 -4.52 -8.85 4.81
N SER A 47 -3.28 -8.33 4.87
CA SER A 47 -2.08 -9.06 4.48
C SER A 47 -1.36 -9.71 5.65
N ASN A 48 -1.11 -8.97 6.72
CA ASN A 48 -0.33 -9.41 7.88
C ASN A 48 -1.13 -9.28 9.18
N LEU A 49 -0.80 -10.07 10.17
CA LEU A 49 -1.31 -9.90 11.53
C LEU A 49 -0.48 -8.83 12.23
N THR A 50 -1.16 -7.80 12.72
CA THR A 50 -0.55 -6.62 13.32
C THR A 50 -1.08 -6.41 14.73
N TYR A 51 -0.19 -6.28 15.71
CA TYR A 51 -0.53 -6.15 17.12
C TYR A 51 0.10 -4.90 17.72
N LEU A 52 -0.65 -4.22 18.57
CA LEU A 52 -0.12 -3.21 19.47
C LEU A 52 0.46 -3.93 20.69
N LEU A 53 1.68 -3.59 21.02
CA LEU A 53 2.36 -3.94 22.27
C LEU A 53 2.44 -2.69 23.12
N ARG A 54 1.83 -2.72 24.30
CA ARG A 54 1.76 -1.57 25.22
C ARG A 54 2.40 -1.91 26.55
N GLY A 55 3.41 -1.14 26.96
CA GLY A 55 3.94 -1.07 28.31
C GLY A 55 3.51 0.24 28.99
N ASP A 56 4.06 0.54 30.17
CA ASP A 56 3.67 1.74 30.93
C ASP A 56 3.99 3.05 30.20
N THR A 57 5.16 3.13 29.57
CA THR A 57 5.65 4.35 28.89
C THR A 57 6.10 4.10 27.46
N TRP A 58 5.86 2.90 26.93
CA TRP A 58 6.32 2.48 25.62
C TRP A 58 5.22 1.77 24.85
N GLU A 59 5.12 2.08 23.58
CA GLU A 59 4.28 1.36 22.61
C GLU A 59 5.09 0.94 21.41
N GLY A 60 4.79 -0.24 20.89
CA GLY A 60 5.34 -0.77 19.65
C GLY A 60 4.31 -1.55 18.85
N VAL A 61 4.61 -1.78 17.60
CA VAL A 61 3.77 -2.55 16.69
C VAL A 61 4.51 -3.81 16.26
N LEU A 62 3.96 -4.97 16.59
CA LEU A 62 4.45 -6.27 16.13
C LEU A 62 3.71 -6.66 14.85
N ARG A 63 4.46 -7.02 13.80
CA ARG A 63 3.91 -7.60 12.56
C ARG A 63 4.45 -9.00 12.36
N ARG A 64 3.57 -9.91 11.94
CA ARG A 64 3.87 -11.29 11.56
C ARG A 64 3.04 -11.71 10.34
N PRO A 65 3.46 -12.73 9.59
CA PRO A 65 2.64 -13.31 8.52
C PRO A 65 1.27 -13.78 9.02
N PRO A 66 0.26 -13.86 8.14
CA PRO A 66 -1.00 -14.50 8.47
C PRO A 66 -0.79 -15.97 8.84
N LEU A 67 -1.76 -16.55 9.56
CA LEU A 67 -1.74 -17.97 9.91
C LEU A 67 -2.04 -18.84 8.67
N GLY A 68 -1.37 -19.99 8.59
CA GLY A 68 -1.53 -20.93 7.49
C GLY A 68 -0.49 -20.76 6.37
N PRO A 69 -0.65 -21.51 5.27
CA PRO A 69 0.31 -21.48 4.18
C PRO A 69 0.31 -20.14 3.47
N VAL A 70 1.47 -19.52 3.36
CA VAL A 70 1.68 -18.28 2.59
C VAL A 70 2.46 -18.56 1.31
N PRO A 71 2.19 -17.86 0.20
CA PRO A 71 2.99 -18.00 -1.01
C PRO A 71 4.47 -17.68 -0.74
N PRO A 72 5.41 -18.38 -1.39
CA PRO A 72 6.83 -18.06 -1.27
C PRO A 72 7.12 -16.59 -1.57
N LYS A 73 7.94 -15.94 -0.72
CA LYS A 73 8.31 -14.51 -0.82
C LYS A 73 7.16 -13.51 -0.57
N ALA A 74 5.97 -13.98 -0.20
CA ALA A 74 4.94 -13.11 0.35
C ALA A 74 5.17 -12.94 1.86
N HIS A 75 4.81 -11.79 2.41
CA HIS A 75 4.90 -11.53 3.85
C HIS A 75 6.31 -11.71 4.44
N ASP A 76 7.32 -11.21 3.73
CA ASP A 76 8.73 -11.31 4.12
C ASP A 76 9.06 -10.25 5.19
N MET A 77 8.97 -10.66 6.46
CA MET A 77 9.18 -9.81 7.63
C MET A 77 10.62 -9.30 7.72
N GLU A 78 11.60 -10.12 7.35
CA GLU A 78 13.02 -9.73 7.34
C GLU A 78 13.27 -8.62 6.32
N ARG A 79 12.71 -8.79 5.14
CA ARG A 79 12.83 -7.82 4.05
C ARG A 79 12.21 -6.48 4.41
N GLU A 80 10.99 -6.48 4.97
CA GLU A 80 10.30 -5.25 5.36
C GLU A 80 11.03 -4.54 6.53
N ALA A 81 11.42 -5.26 7.58
CA ALA A 81 12.18 -4.71 8.68
C ALA A 81 13.54 -4.16 8.22
N GLY A 82 14.25 -4.89 7.35
CA GLY A 82 15.52 -4.47 6.76
C GLY A 82 15.40 -3.23 5.89
N LEU A 83 14.30 -3.06 5.14
CA LEU A 83 13.99 -1.85 4.41
C LEU A 83 13.78 -0.68 5.37
N LEU A 84 12.88 -0.83 6.34
CA LEU A 84 12.57 0.21 7.32
C LEU A 84 13.82 0.69 8.06
N ALA A 85 14.73 -0.22 8.44
CA ALA A 85 15.99 0.13 9.10
C ALA A 85 16.89 1.05 8.24
N LYS A 86 16.82 0.88 6.92
CA LYS A 86 17.63 1.66 5.96
C LYS A 86 16.98 2.97 5.57
N ILE A 87 15.65 3.01 5.45
CA ILE A 87 14.96 4.23 5.00
C ILE A 87 14.60 5.18 6.15
N HIS A 88 14.32 4.69 7.35
CA HIS A 88 13.95 5.55 8.47
C HIS A 88 14.95 6.70 8.74
N PRO A 89 16.28 6.51 8.70
CA PRO A 89 17.23 7.61 8.92
C PRO A 89 17.17 8.74 7.88
N VAL A 90 16.73 8.45 6.65
CA VAL A 90 16.64 9.42 5.53
C VAL A 90 15.22 9.83 5.21
N PHE A 91 14.24 9.07 5.68
CA PHE A 91 12.81 9.35 5.54
C PHE A 91 12.09 9.03 6.87
N PRO A 92 12.13 9.92 7.85
CA PRO A 92 11.59 9.68 9.21
C PRO A 92 10.08 9.44 9.27
N LEU A 93 9.34 9.61 8.18
CA LEU A 93 7.93 9.24 8.07
C LEU A 93 7.73 7.71 7.96
N ALA A 94 8.76 6.94 7.61
CA ALA A 94 8.73 5.49 7.74
C ALA A 94 8.91 5.09 9.21
N PRO A 95 8.13 4.14 9.76
CA PRO A 95 8.28 3.70 11.14
C PRO A 95 9.68 3.15 11.42
N LYS A 96 10.22 3.46 12.61
CA LYS A 96 11.52 2.91 13.04
C LYS A 96 11.35 1.43 13.42
N PRO A 97 12.06 0.48 12.80
CA PRO A 97 12.09 -0.89 13.28
C PRO A 97 12.97 -0.98 14.55
N TYR A 98 12.53 -1.76 15.52
CA TYR A 98 13.29 -2.00 16.76
C TYR A 98 14.04 -3.31 16.71
N VAL A 99 13.37 -4.38 16.28
CA VAL A 99 13.95 -5.73 16.25
C VAL A 99 13.24 -6.59 15.20
N PHE A 100 14.00 -7.48 14.57
CA PHE A 100 13.50 -8.60 13.76
C PHE A 100 13.86 -9.92 14.44
N CYS A 101 12.93 -10.86 14.50
CA CYS A 101 13.10 -12.18 15.06
C CYS A 101 12.82 -13.24 14.01
N ALA A 102 13.84 -14.04 13.67
CA ALA A 102 13.72 -15.19 12.76
C ALA A 102 13.40 -16.50 13.50
N ASP A 103 13.47 -16.50 14.84
CA ASP A 103 13.26 -17.72 15.64
C ASP A 103 11.78 -18.09 15.68
N LEU A 104 11.46 -19.19 15.01
CA LEU A 104 10.09 -19.72 14.91
C LEU A 104 9.55 -20.21 16.25
N SER A 105 10.43 -20.53 17.22
CA SER A 105 10.00 -21.00 18.55
C SER A 105 9.25 -19.91 19.34
N MET A 106 9.44 -18.63 18.98
CA MET A 106 8.80 -17.49 19.63
C MET A 106 7.30 -17.37 19.32
N LEU A 107 6.95 -17.37 18.02
CA LEU A 107 5.57 -17.14 17.52
C LEU A 107 5.09 -18.17 16.50
N GLY A 108 5.90 -19.20 16.18
CA GLY A 108 5.65 -20.11 15.07
C GLY A 108 5.89 -19.49 13.68
N ALA A 109 6.29 -18.23 13.61
CA ALA A 109 6.62 -17.49 12.39
C ALA A 109 7.63 -16.38 12.68
N PRO A 110 8.40 -15.92 11.68
CA PRO A 110 9.21 -14.71 11.82
C PRO A 110 8.33 -13.50 12.12
N PHE A 111 8.85 -12.55 12.87
CA PHE A 111 8.16 -11.30 13.15
C PHE A 111 9.14 -10.15 13.30
N TYR A 112 8.63 -8.94 13.24
CA TYR A 112 9.41 -7.77 13.66
C TYR A 112 8.56 -6.82 14.50
N VAL A 113 9.24 -5.98 15.27
CA VAL A 113 8.62 -4.93 16.06
C VAL A 113 9.14 -3.58 15.60
N MET A 114 8.23 -2.64 15.39
CA MET A 114 8.52 -1.28 14.97
C MET A 114 7.84 -0.27 15.87
N GLU A 115 8.23 0.98 15.71
CA GLU A 115 7.63 2.15 16.35
C GLU A 115 6.13 2.23 16.11
N ARG A 116 5.38 2.51 17.17
CA ARG A 116 3.97 2.90 17.06
C ARG A 116 3.89 4.32 16.54
N ARG A 117 3.24 4.50 15.41
CA ARG A 117 2.87 5.82 14.87
C ARG A 117 1.38 6.07 15.09
N THR A 118 1.03 7.29 15.42
CA THR A 118 -0.35 7.73 15.64
C THR A 118 -0.76 8.78 14.63
N GLY A 119 -2.05 8.86 14.37
CA GLY A 119 -2.63 9.81 13.44
C GLY A 119 -3.94 9.31 12.87
N ILE A 120 -4.54 10.12 12.03
CA ILE A 120 -5.80 9.84 11.35
C ILE A 120 -5.52 9.19 10.00
N VAL A 121 -6.18 8.08 9.73
CA VAL A 121 -6.27 7.47 8.39
C VAL A 121 -7.53 7.99 7.71
N LEU A 122 -7.39 8.54 6.52
CA LEU A 122 -8.54 8.87 5.66
C LEU A 122 -8.76 7.72 4.67
N ASN A 123 -9.97 7.16 4.70
CA ASN A 123 -10.37 6.07 3.82
C ASN A 123 -11.55 6.51 2.92
N ASP A 124 -12.76 6.16 3.26
CA ASP A 124 -14.01 6.50 2.56
C ASP A 124 -14.75 7.68 3.20
N SER A 125 -14.34 8.10 4.38
CA SER A 125 -14.95 9.19 5.15
C SER A 125 -13.93 9.92 6.01
N PHE A 126 -14.24 11.17 6.35
CA PHE A 126 -13.55 11.89 7.42
C PHE A 126 -14.09 11.47 8.79
N PRO A 127 -13.28 11.55 9.86
CA PRO A 127 -13.79 11.42 11.23
C PRO A 127 -14.94 12.40 11.49
N ALA A 128 -15.97 11.97 12.20
CA ALA A 128 -17.19 12.75 12.44
C ALA A 128 -16.94 14.13 13.08
N ALA A 129 -15.83 14.29 13.82
CA ALA A 129 -15.43 15.55 14.44
C ALA A 129 -14.81 16.56 13.46
N ILE A 130 -14.49 16.14 12.23
CA ILE A 130 -13.79 16.97 11.23
C ILE A 130 -14.77 17.33 10.12
N GLN A 131 -14.96 18.64 9.93
CA GLN A 131 -15.72 19.19 8.81
C GLN A 131 -14.73 19.47 7.65
N PRO A 132 -14.72 18.66 6.57
CA PRO A 132 -13.83 18.92 5.46
C PRO A 132 -14.26 20.17 4.70
N THR A 133 -13.30 21.08 4.46
CA THR A 133 -13.50 22.20 3.54
C THR A 133 -12.76 21.92 2.22
N PRO A 134 -13.16 22.55 1.10
CA PRO A 134 -12.43 22.40 -0.15
C PRO A 134 -10.94 22.75 -0.04
N GLU A 135 -10.61 23.78 0.73
CA GLU A 135 -9.23 24.21 0.96
C GLU A 135 -8.43 23.14 1.73
N LEU A 136 -9.03 22.54 2.76
CA LEU A 136 -8.41 21.45 3.51
C LEU A 136 -8.16 20.23 2.60
N CYS A 137 -9.15 19.83 1.81
CA CYS A 137 -9.03 18.72 0.86
C CYS A 137 -7.93 18.96 -0.17
N GLN A 138 -7.81 20.20 -0.68
CA GLN A 138 -6.73 20.59 -1.60
C GLN A 138 -5.35 20.51 -0.91
N GLN A 139 -5.21 21.00 0.31
CA GLN A 139 -3.94 20.93 1.04
C GLN A 139 -3.56 19.48 1.37
N ILE A 140 -4.51 18.63 1.75
CA ILE A 140 -4.27 17.19 1.91
C ILE A 140 -3.78 16.57 0.60
N SER A 141 -4.40 16.92 -0.53
CA SER A 141 -3.98 16.46 -1.85
C SER A 141 -2.52 16.82 -2.13
N TYR A 142 -2.15 18.07 -1.89
CA TYR A 142 -0.78 18.54 -2.07
C TYR A 142 0.21 17.77 -1.19
N THR A 143 -0.18 17.51 0.05
CA THR A 143 0.63 16.73 1.00
C THR A 143 0.86 15.29 0.50
N VAL A 144 -0.16 14.65 -0.05
CA VAL A 144 -0.04 13.30 -0.63
C VAL A 144 0.96 13.29 -1.79
N VAL A 145 0.81 14.22 -2.74
CA VAL A 145 1.71 14.32 -3.91
C VAL A 145 3.15 14.59 -3.47
N ASP A 146 3.34 15.54 -2.55
CA ASP A 146 4.67 15.93 -2.08
C ASP A 146 5.36 14.78 -1.32
N THR A 147 4.59 13.98 -0.56
CA THR A 147 5.11 12.81 0.14
C THR A 147 5.56 11.72 -0.84
N LEU A 148 4.79 11.44 -1.88
CA LEU A 148 5.20 10.50 -2.93
C LEU A 148 6.49 10.97 -3.63
N ALA A 149 6.55 12.26 -3.97
CA ALA A 149 7.75 12.83 -4.58
C ALA A 149 8.99 12.74 -3.65
N GLN A 150 8.80 12.91 -2.33
CA GLN A 150 9.88 12.73 -1.35
C GLN A 150 10.37 11.29 -1.29
N ILE A 151 9.47 10.30 -1.32
CA ILE A 151 9.85 8.86 -1.38
C ILE A 151 10.69 8.60 -2.62
N HIS A 152 10.28 9.11 -3.79
CA HIS A 152 10.99 8.93 -5.05
C HIS A 152 12.29 9.74 -5.15
N ALA A 153 12.52 10.70 -4.25
CA ALA A 153 13.74 11.46 -4.15
C ALA A 153 14.80 10.84 -3.22
N ILE A 154 14.45 9.76 -2.50
CA ILE A 154 15.40 9.05 -1.63
C ILE A 154 16.55 8.50 -2.47
N ASP A 155 17.79 8.88 -2.14
CA ASP A 155 18.97 8.24 -2.69
C ASP A 155 19.09 6.82 -2.13
N TRP A 156 18.50 5.89 -2.86
CA TRP A 156 18.46 4.49 -2.45
C TRP A 156 19.82 3.81 -2.39
N GLN A 157 20.82 4.31 -3.14
CA GLN A 157 22.19 3.81 -3.10
C GLN A 157 22.88 4.23 -1.80
N GLN A 158 22.79 5.52 -1.45
CA GLN A 158 23.30 6.02 -0.18
C GLN A 158 22.56 5.45 1.03
N ALA A 159 21.26 5.15 0.89
CA ALA A 159 20.50 4.44 1.90
C ALA A 159 20.86 2.94 2.02
N GLY A 160 21.80 2.44 1.22
CA GLY A 160 22.24 1.04 1.29
C GLY A 160 21.26 0.03 0.71
N LEU A 161 20.42 0.45 -0.26
CA LEU A 161 19.40 -0.41 -0.88
C LEU A 161 19.83 -1.02 -2.22
N SER A 162 21.13 -0.99 -2.57
CA SER A 162 21.64 -1.48 -3.86
C SER A 162 21.32 -2.96 -4.14
N SER A 163 21.12 -3.78 -3.12
CA SER A 163 20.71 -5.20 -3.26
C SER A 163 19.20 -5.42 -3.05
N PHE A 164 18.41 -4.36 -2.86
CA PHE A 164 17.01 -4.49 -2.44
C PHE A 164 16.04 -4.79 -3.60
N GLY A 165 16.46 -4.64 -4.83
CA GLY A 165 15.64 -4.87 -6.01
C GLY A 165 16.46 -5.10 -7.27
N HIS A 166 15.77 -5.33 -8.37
CA HIS A 166 16.35 -5.51 -9.70
C HIS A 166 15.69 -4.51 -10.67
N PRO A 167 16.20 -3.26 -10.75
CA PRO A 167 15.56 -2.22 -11.54
C PRO A 167 15.64 -2.45 -13.06
N GLU A 168 16.70 -3.11 -13.57
CA GLU A 168 16.85 -3.37 -15.00
C GLU A 168 15.68 -4.18 -15.53
N GLY A 169 14.98 -3.67 -16.55
CA GLY A 169 13.82 -4.32 -17.15
C GLY A 169 12.63 -4.52 -16.20
N PHE A 170 12.57 -3.76 -15.11
CA PHE A 170 11.52 -3.85 -14.10
C PHE A 170 10.13 -3.78 -14.70
N LEU A 171 9.82 -2.77 -15.51
CA LEU A 171 8.50 -2.55 -16.07
C LEU A 171 8.05 -3.71 -16.97
N ALA A 172 8.91 -4.18 -17.87
CA ALA A 172 8.60 -5.30 -18.74
C ALA A 172 8.32 -6.60 -17.97
N ARG A 173 9.11 -6.86 -16.90
CA ARG A 173 8.84 -8.01 -16.01
C ARG A 173 7.53 -7.87 -15.25
N GLN A 174 7.17 -6.65 -14.82
CA GLN A 174 5.88 -6.40 -14.16
C GLN A 174 4.71 -6.67 -15.12
N VAL A 175 4.76 -6.13 -16.35
CA VAL A 175 3.73 -6.37 -17.37
C VAL A 175 3.53 -7.86 -17.58
N LYS A 176 4.62 -8.59 -17.88
CA LYS A 176 4.56 -10.05 -18.10
C LYS A 176 3.97 -10.78 -16.89
N SER A 177 4.46 -10.48 -15.68
CA SER A 177 4.02 -11.16 -14.46
C SER A 177 2.53 -10.92 -14.16
N TRP A 178 2.01 -9.69 -14.38
CA TRP A 178 0.61 -9.39 -14.14
C TRP A 178 -0.31 -10.01 -15.19
N ILE A 179 0.12 -10.09 -16.44
CA ILE A 179 -0.60 -10.84 -17.49
C ILE A 179 -0.70 -12.32 -17.11
N GLU A 180 0.40 -12.94 -16.70
CA GLU A 180 0.39 -14.34 -16.26
C GLU A 180 -0.49 -14.58 -15.03
N ARG A 181 -0.54 -13.61 -14.08
CA ARG A 181 -1.43 -13.68 -12.92
C ARG A 181 -2.89 -13.61 -13.33
N TYR A 182 -3.24 -12.74 -14.30
CA TYR A 182 -4.60 -12.68 -14.84
C TYR A 182 -5.00 -14.03 -15.46
N VAL A 183 -4.18 -14.58 -16.34
CA VAL A 183 -4.45 -15.87 -16.99
C VAL A 183 -4.71 -17.00 -15.98
N ARG A 184 -3.93 -17.06 -14.89
CA ARG A 184 -4.13 -18.04 -13.82
C ARG A 184 -5.39 -17.82 -13.00
N ALA A 185 -5.85 -16.58 -12.89
CA ALA A 185 -7.01 -16.19 -12.09
C ALA A 185 -8.29 -16.04 -12.93
N GLN A 186 -8.22 -16.14 -14.24
CA GLN A 186 -9.35 -15.93 -15.15
C GLN A 186 -10.53 -16.86 -14.80
N THR A 187 -11.73 -16.28 -14.76
CA THR A 187 -13.00 -17.01 -14.53
C THR A 187 -13.91 -16.96 -15.74
N ASP A 188 -14.08 -15.76 -16.26
CA ASP A 188 -15.01 -15.48 -17.37
C ASP A 188 -14.21 -14.84 -18.53
N GLU A 189 -14.73 -14.93 -19.74
CA GLU A 189 -14.14 -14.27 -20.88
C GLU A 189 -14.50 -12.79 -20.88
N ILE A 190 -13.49 -11.93 -21.02
CA ILE A 190 -13.66 -10.48 -21.15
C ILE A 190 -13.01 -10.09 -22.50
N PRO A 191 -13.79 -9.69 -23.52
CA PRO A 191 -13.28 -9.53 -24.90
C PRO A 191 -12.09 -8.58 -25.05
N GLN A 192 -12.00 -7.54 -24.21
CA GLN A 192 -10.92 -6.54 -24.28
C GLN A 192 -9.56 -7.06 -23.78
N VAL A 193 -9.52 -8.14 -23.01
CA VAL A 193 -8.28 -8.60 -22.35
C VAL A 193 -7.20 -8.96 -23.34
N GLU A 194 -7.54 -9.67 -24.41
CA GLU A 194 -6.53 -10.10 -25.41
C GLU A 194 -5.86 -8.90 -26.10
N SER A 195 -6.66 -7.94 -26.56
CA SER A 195 -6.12 -6.74 -27.19
C SER A 195 -5.35 -5.86 -26.21
N LEU A 196 -5.83 -5.70 -24.97
CA LEU A 196 -5.20 -4.92 -23.92
C LEU A 196 -3.84 -5.52 -23.51
N THR A 197 -3.77 -6.83 -23.28
CA THR A 197 -2.53 -7.50 -22.86
C THR A 197 -1.48 -7.53 -23.96
N ARG A 198 -1.91 -7.64 -25.24
CA ARG A 198 -1.04 -7.48 -26.40
C ARG A 198 -0.48 -6.06 -26.44
N TRP A 199 -1.36 -5.06 -26.37
CA TRP A 199 -0.95 -3.65 -26.36
C TRP A 199 0.05 -3.34 -25.23
N LEU A 200 -0.23 -3.77 -24.00
CA LEU A 200 0.68 -3.60 -22.85
C LEU A 200 2.06 -4.25 -23.11
N SER A 201 2.11 -5.38 -23.81
CA SER A 201 3.37 -6.07 -24.10
C SER A 201 4.19 -5.39 -25.19
N GLU A 202 3.53 -4.74 -26.16
CA GLU A 202 4.15 -4.11 -27.32
C GLU A 202 4.56 -2.66 -27.10
N HIS A 203 3.96 -1.97 -26.12
CA HIS A 203 4.15 -0.53 -25.92
C HIS A 203 4.90 -0.17 -24.62
N VAL A 204 5.66 -1.10 -24.05
CA VAL A 204 6.44 -0.84 -22.82
C VAL A 204 7.41 0.33 -23.08
N PRO A 205 7.26 1.47 -22.39
CA PRO A 205 8.16 2.62 -22.60
C PRO A 205 9.53 2.37 -21.97
N THR A 206 10.49 3.21 -22.35
CA THR A 206 11.76 3.27 -21.64
C THR A 206 11.51 3.81 -20.22
N SER A 207 11.87 3.04 -19.22
CA SER A 207 11.75 3.46 -17.82
C SER A 207 12.69 4.62 -17.49
N PRO A 208 12.26 5.59 -16.69
CA PRO A 208 13.16 6.62 -16.16
C PRO A 208 14.17 6.01 -15.17
N GLN A 209 15.05 6.86 -14.61
CA GLN A 209 15.98 6.43 -13.58
C GLN A 209 15.23 5.79 -12.41
N PRO A 210 15.64 4.57 -11.99
CA PRO A 210 14.97 3.84 -10.93
C PRO A 210 15.12 4.55 -9.58
N THR A 211 14.15 4.36 -8.72
CA THR A 211 14.14 4.89 -7.37
C THR A 211 13.52 3.89 -6.39
N LEU A 212 13.54 4.19 -5.10
CA LEU A 212 12.67 3.50 -4.15
C LEU A 212 11.23 3.80 -4.51
N ILE A 213 10.42 2.76 -4.69
CA ILE A 213 8.99 2.82 -4.92
C ILE A 213 8.24 2.09 -3.81
N HIS A 214 7.06 2.62 -3.45
CA HIS A 214 6.21 2.04 -2.41
C HIS A 214 5.37 0.87 -2.94
N ASN A 215 4.91 0.96 -4.20
CA ASN A 215 4.03 0.01 -4.89
C ASN A 215 2.59 -0.13 -4.37
N ASP A 216 2.26 0.51 -3.25
CA ASP A 216 0.91 0.60 -2.69
C ASP A 216 0.69 1.97 -2.00
N PHE A 217 1.29 3.04 -2.54
CA PHE A 217 1.14 4.38 -1.99
C PHE A 217 -0.27 4.91 -2.25
N LYS A 218 -0.99 5.20 -1.18
CA LYS A 218 -2.36 5.69 -1.21
C LYS A 218 -2.69 6.39 0.11
N LEU A 219 -3.71 7.22 0.10
CA LEU A 219 -4.08 8.05 1.25
C LEU A 219 -4.32 7.23 2.53
N ASN A 220 -4.93 6.05 2.43
CA ASN A 220 -5.18 5.21 3.59
C ASN A 220 -3.97 4.41 4.10
N ASN A 221 -2.81 4.52 3.43
CA ASN A 221 -1.51 4.07 3.94
C ASN A 221 -0.70 5.23 4.55
N MET A 222 -1.31 6.40 4.73
CA MET A 222 -0.72 7.55 5.39
C MET A 222 -1.43 7.83 6.72
N LEU A 223 -0.67 8.20 7.73
CA LEU A 223 -1.19 8.77 8.96
C LEU A 223 -1.04 10.29 8.90
N LEU A 224 -2.13 11.00 9.09
CA LEU A 224 -2.17 12.45 9.16
C LEU A 224 -2.28 12.89 10.61
N HIS A 225 -1.70 14.02 10.96
CA HIS A 225 -1.69 14.55 12.32
C HIS A 225 -3.12 14.90 12.76
N GLU A 226 -3.49 14.55 13.99
CA GLU A 226 -4.86 14.67 14.50
C GLU A 226 -5.37 16.13 14.53
N GLU A 227 -4.49 17.09 14.82
CA GLU A 227 -4.82 18.52 14.89
C GLU A 227 -4.56 19.26 13.57
N ASP A 228 -3.81 18.65 12.64
CA ASP A 228 -3.44 19.25 11.36
C ASP A 228 -3.32 18.19 10.29
N LEU A 229 -4.42 17.91 9.58
CA LEU A 229 -4.49 16.89 8.53
C LEU A 229 -3.62 17.21 7.29
N THR A 230 -3.03 18.39 7.23
CA THR A 230 -2.07 18.71 6.16
C THR A 230 -0.65 18.21 6.46
N ARG A 231 -0.42 17.67 7.66
CA ARG A 231 0.87 17.16 8.11
C ARG A 231 0.84 15.63 8.20
N VAL A 232 1.73 14.97 7.48
CA VAL A 232 1.95 13.52 7.56
C VAL A 232 2.74 13.20 8.82
N THR A 233 2.30 12.18 9.56
CA THR A 233 3.03 11.62 10.71
C THR A 233 3.69 10.30 10.37
N ALA A 234 3.15 9.52 9.44
CA ALA A 234 3.79 8.32 8.93
C ALA A 234 3.28 7.91 7.54
N VAL A 235 4.10 7.16 6.83
CA VAL A 235 3.72 6.32 5.69
C VAL A 235 3.89 4.86 6.12
N LEU A 236 2.86 4.06 5.93
CA LEU A 236 2.75 2.67 6.40
C LEU A 236 2.74 1.69 5.22
N ASP A 237 2.92 0.41 5.54
CA ASP A 237 2.75 -0.72 4.62
C ASP A 237 3.80 -0.79 3.50
N TRP A 238 5.05 -0.90 3.91
CA TRP A 238 6.22 -0.95 3.03
C TRP A 238 6.52 -2.36 2.45
N GLU A 239 5.67 -3.34 2.69
CA GLU A 239 5.91 -4.74 2.29
C GLU A 239 6.08 -4.93 0.78
N MET A 240 5.42 -4.08 -0.03
CA MET A 240 5.48 -4.14 -1.50
C MET A 240 6.61 -3.32 -2.12
N SER A 241 7.34 -2.57 -1.29
CA SER A 241 8.37 -1.63 -1.76
C SER A 241 9.56 -2.32 -2.42
N THR A 242 10.16 -1.66 -3.38
CA THR A 242 11.35 -2.14 -4.09
C THR A 242 12.07 -0.99 -4.79
N ILE A 243 13.22 -1.29 -5.42
CA ILE A 243 13.82 -0.36 -6.36
C ILE A 243 13.21 -0.63 -7.74
N GLY A 244 12.56 0.39 -8.31
CA GLY A 244 11.77 0.23 -9.53
C GLY A 244 11.48 1.54 -10.25
N ASP A 245 10.45 1.51 -11.07
CA ASP A 245 10.03 2.62 -11.91
C ASP A 245 9.09 3.58 -11.17
N PRO A 246 9.49 4.84 -10.91
CA PRO A 246 8.67 5.81 -10.18
C PRO A 246 7.36 6.18 -10.89
N LEU A 247 7.30 6.11 -12.23
CA LEU A 247 6.07 6.41 -12.96
C LEU A 247 5.04 5.28 -12.81
N PHE A 248 5.51 4.04 -12.63
CA PHE A 248 4.63 2.94 -12.29
C PHE A 248 4.02 3.12 -10.90
N ASP A 249 4.82 3.55 -9.90
CA ASP A 249 4.33 3.82 -8.55
C ASP A 249 3.34 5.01 -8.52
N LEU A 250 3.65 6.08 -9.26
CA LEU A 250 2.72 7.20 -9.46
C LEU A 250 1.39 6.72 -10.06
N ALA A 251 1.43 5.89 -11.11
CA ALA A 251 0.23 5.38 -11.76
C ALA A 251 -0.59 4.48 -10.81
N VAL A 252 0.07 3.63 -10.01
CA VAL A 252 -0.60 2.84 -8.96
C VAL A 252 -1.31 3.75 -7.97
N SER A 253 -0.66 4.82 -7.50
CA SER A 253 -1.27 5.81 -6.60
C SER A 253 -2.48 6.49 -7.23
N LEU A 254 -2.40 6.85 -8.52
CA LEU A 254 -3.49 7.48 -9.26
C LEU A 254 -4.69 6.55 -9.49
N THR A 255 -4.53 5.23 -9.49
CA THR A 255 -5.69 4.32 -9.57
C THR A 255 -6.52 4.33 -8.29
N TYR A 256 -5.92 4.65 -7.13
CA TYR A 256 -6.61 4.83 -5.86
C TYR A 256 -7.11 6.27 -5.65
N TRP A 257 -6.68 7.21 -6.50
CA TRP A 257 -7.11 8.62 -6.48
C TRP A 257 -8.35 8.80 -7.35
N VAL A 258 -9.48 8.27 -6.88
CA VAL A 258 -10.77 8.41 -7.57
C VAL A 258 -11.32 9.81 -7.34
N THR A 259 -11.88 10.42 -8.39
CA THR A 259 -12.42 11.79 -8.35
C THR A 259 -13.92 11.81 -8.58
N SER A 260 -14.57 12.94 -8.27
CA SER A 260 -16.00 13.14 -8.54
C SER A 260 -16.36 13.07 -10.03
N ASP A 261 -15.38 13.31 -10.90
CA ASP A 261 -15.59 13.32 -12.36
C ASP A 261 -15.45 11.91 -12.98
N ASP A 262 -15.04 10.91 -12.17
CA ASP A 262 -14.98 9.53 -12.61
C ASP A 262 -16.41 8.95 -12.78
N THR A 263 -16.53 7.93 -13.63
CA THR A 263 -17.82 7.24 -13.80
C THR A 263 -18.27 6.59 -12.49
N GLU A 264 -19.59 6.43 -12.32
CA GLU A 264 -20.16 5.79 -11.11
C GLU A 264 -19.59 4.39 -10.89
N GLU A 265 -19.31 3.64 -11.98
CA GLU A 265 -18.72 2.31 -11.92
C GLU A 265 -17.31 2.34 -11.33
N LEU A 266 -16.49 3.34 -11.70
CA LEU A 266 -15.13 3.47 -11.14
C LEU A 266 -15.16 3.92 -9.69
N GLN A 267 -16.03 4.88 -9.35
CA GLN A 267 -16.23 5.30 -7.95
C GLN A 267 -16.71 4.14 -7.06
N ALA A 268 -17.57 3.26 -7.58
CA ALA A 268 -18.05 2.08 -6.85
C ALA A 268 -16.98 1.00 -6.64
N VAL A 269 -15.91 0.98 -7.47
CA VAL A 269 -14.80 0.02 -7.29
C VAL A 269 -14.03 0.31 -6.00
N LEU A 270 -13.71 1.58 -5.74
CA LEU A 270 -12.87 2.03 -4.63
C LEU A 270 -13.49 3.27 -3.96
N PRO A 271 -14.41 3.11 -3.02
CA PRO A 271 -14.92 4.23 -2.22
C PRO A 271 -13.76 4.95 -1.51
N THR A 272 -13.71 6.27 -1.63
CA THR A 272 -12.63 7.08 -1.04
C THR A 272 -13.10 8.51 -0.80
N VAL A 273 -12.47 9.20 0.16
CA VAL A 273 -12.74 10.62 0.42
C VAL A 273 -12.34 11.53 -0.74
N THR A 274 -11.50 11.05 -1.67
CA THR A 274 -10.99 11.88 -2.77
C THR A 274 -12.03 12.26 -3.81
N THR A 275 -13.25 11.70 -3.72
CA THR A 275 -14.43 12.14 -4.50
C THR A 275 -15.11 13.39 -3.92
N MET A 276 -14.72 13.84 -2.73
CA MET A 276 -15.29 15.03 -2.10
C MET A 276 -14.79 16.32 -2.76
N PRO A 277 -15.58 17.42 -2.71
CA PRO A 277 -15.18 18.71 -3.25
C PRO A 277 -13.86 19.21 -2.65
N GLY A 278 -12.97 19.73 -3.50
CA GLY A 278 -11.68 20.30 -3.10
C GLY A 278 -10.50 19.36 -3.26
N PHE A 279 -10.69 18.04 -3.32
CA PHE A 279 -9.61 17.18 -3.75
C PHE A 279 -9.25 17.46 -5.21
N ILE A 280 -7.94 17.50 -5.50
CA ILE A 280 -7.45 17.83 -6.84
C ILE A 280 -7.72 16.70 -7.84
N SER A 281 -7.82 17.06 -9.10
CA SER A 281 -7.91 16.10 -10.21
C SER A 281 -6.62 15.28 -10.38
N ARG A 282 -6.70 14.14 -11.10
CA ARG A 282 -5.49 13.38 -11.47
C ARG A 282 -4.53 14.20 -12.33
N ALA A 283 -5.04 15.11 -13.17
CA ALA A 283 -4.21 15.99 -13.98
C ALA A 283 -3.40 16.95 -13.10
N GLU A 284 -4.01 17.60 -12.12
CA GLU A 284 -3.33 18.46 -11.16
C GLU A 284 -2.37 17.68 -10.26
N PHE A 285 -2.72 16.43 -9.89
CA PHE A 285 -1.81 15.53 -9.16
C PHE A 285 -0.54 15.27 -9.98
N MET A 286 -0.68 14.89 -11.25
CA MET A 286 0.44 14.64 -12.15
C MET A 286 1.27 15.90 -12.39
N GLU A 287 0.64 17.06 -12.63
CA GLU A 287 1.33 18.33 -12.82
C GLU A 287 2.19 18.68 -11.60
N ARG A 288 1.60 18.60 -10.39
CA ARG A 288 2.36 18.86 -9.14
C ARG A 288 3.49 17.88 -8.96
N TYR A 289 3.26 16.58 -9.21
CA TYR A 289 4.31 15.56 -9.12
C TYR A 289 5.44 15.82 -10.12
N ALA A 290 5.11 16.14 -11.39
CA ALA A 290 6.11 16.50 -12.40
C ALA A 290 6.96 17.70 -11.96
N HIS A 291 6.30 18.74 -11.43
CA HIS A 291 7.00 19.93 -10.92
C HIS A 291 7.96 19.59 -9.76
N LYS A 292 7.51 18.75 -8.79
CA LYS A 292 8.31 18.39 -7.61
C LYS A 292 9.44 17.41 -7.94
N SER A 293 9.18 16.42 -8.76
CA SER A 293 10.11 15.35 -9.10
C SER A 293 11.01 15.69 -10.29
N ARG A 294 10.64 16.68 -11.10
CA ARG A 294 11.27 17.05 -12.39
C ARG A 294 11.33 15.90 -13.39
N ARG A 295 10.34 14.99 -13.32
CA ARG A 295 10.24 13.84 -14.22
C ARG A 295 9.34 14.17 -15.40
N ASP A 296 9.69 13.61 -16.58
CA ASP A 296 8.84 13.61 -17.76
C ASP A 296 7.71 12.60 -17.57
N LEU A 297 6.48 13.04 -17.74
CA LEU A 297 5.26 12.23 -17.62
C LEU A 297 4.61 11.93 -18.98
N SER A 298 5.28 12.15 -20.10
CA SER A 298 4.73 11.98 -21.44
C SER A 298 4.20 10.56 -21.71
N SER A 299 4.75 9.54 -21.03
CA SER A 299 4.32 8.14 -21.16
C SER A 299 3.27 7.71 -20.14
N MET A 300 2.68 8.64 -19.36
CA MET A 300 1.75 8.28 -18.28
C MET A 300 0.51 7.51 -18.74
N HIS A 301 0.07 7.68 -19.98
CA HIS A 301 -1.04 6.89 -20.54
C HIS A 301 -0.75 5.36 -20.49
N PHE A 302 0.50 4.94 -20.76
CA PHE A 302 0.90 3.54 -20.63
C PHE A 302 0.85 3.08 -19.17
N TYR A 303 1.44 3.85 -18.28
CA TYR A 303 1.52 3.49 -16.86
C TYR A 303 0.14 3.43 -16.20
N LEU A 304 -0.77 4.35 -16.53
CA LEU A 304 -2.15 4.34 -16.05
C LEU A 304 -2.92 3.13 -16.58
N THR A 305 -2.81 2.85 -17.89
CA THR A 305 -3.39 1.64 -18.49
C THR A 305 -2.93 0.38 -17.75
N PHE A 306 -1.63 0.27 -17.52
CA PHE A 306 -1.06 -0.89 -16.81
C PHE A 306 -1.49 -0.94 -15.34
N ALA A 307 -1.55 0.19 -14.65
CA ALA A 307 -1.97 0.25 -13.25
C ALA A 307 -3.44 -0.16 -13.07
N TYR A 308 -4.35 0.28 -13.94
CA TYR A 308 -5.74 -0.18 -13.94
C TYR A 308 -5.86 -1.68 -14.26
N PHE A 309 -5.09 -2.18 -15.22
CA PHE A 309 -5.00 -3.62 -15.48
C PHE A 309 -4.51 -4.39 -14.25
N LYS A 310 -3.44 -3.92 -13.59
CA LYS A 310 -2.94 -4.50 -12.32
C LYS A 310 -4.04 -4.54 -11.26
N LEU A 311 -4.77 -3.45 -11.07
CA LEU A 311 -5.88 -3.38 -10.10
C LEU A 311 -6.98 -4.38 -10.44
N ALA A 312 -7.36 -4.49 -11.71
CA ALA A 312 -8.31 -5.50 -12.18
C ALA A 312 -7.84 -6.93 -11.84
N VAL A 313 -6.54 -7.22 -12.03
CA VAL A 313 -5.97 -8.54 -11.71
C VAL A 313 -5.99 -8.82 -10.21
N ILE A 314 -5.71 -7.83 -9.35
CA ILE A 314 -5.81 -7.98 -7.90
C ILE A 314 -7.23 -8.37 -7.49
N ILE A 315 -8.23 -7.65 -7.99
CA ILE A 315 -9.65 -7.90 -7.71
C ILE A 315 -10.06 -9.27 -8.29
N GLN A 316 -9.59 -9.64 -9.48
CA GLN A 316 -9.83 -10.94 -10.11
C GLN A 316 -9.28 -12.10 -9.25
N GLN A 317 -8.10 -11.93 -8.63
CA GLN A 317 -7.52 -12.94 -7.75
C GLN A 317 -8.35 -13.13 -6.46
N ILE A 318 -9.02 -12.09 -5.97
CA ILE A 318 -9.96 -12.20 -4.85
C ILE A 318 -11.25 -12.88 -5.32
N TYR A 319 -11.78 -12.46 -6.47
CA TYR A 319 -13.01 -12.97 -7.05
C TYR A 319 -12.94 -14.48 -7.35
N VAL A 320 -11.82 -14.96 -7.94
CA VAL A 320 -11.67 -16.39 -8.23
C VAL A 320 -11.65 -17.23 -6.95
N ARG A 321 -11.07 -16.73 -5.86
CA ARG A 321 -11.10 -17.44 -4.57
C ARG A 321 -12.51 -17.52 -4.00
N TRP A 322 -13.29 -16.45 -4.11
CA TRP A 322 -14.69 -16.45 -3.73
C TRP A 322 -15.50 -17.42 -4.59
N LYS A 323 -15.35 -17.34 -5.91
CA LYS A 323 -16.05 -18.24 -6.87
C LYS A 323 -15.72 -19.72 -6.65
N ARG A 324 -14.53 -20.04 -6.10
CA ARG A 324 -14.11 -21.39 -5.72
C ARG A 324 -14.50 -21.80 -4.28
N GLY A 325 -15.25 -20.95 -3.56
CA GLY A 325 -15.65 -21.22 -2.18
C GLY A 325 -14.51 -21.16 -1.14
N GLN A 326 -13.35 -20.60 -1.51
CA GLN A 326 -12.20 -20.46 -0.62
C GLN A 326 -12.34 -19.26 0.37
N THR A 327 -13.31 -18.41 0.12
CA THR A 327 -13.78 -17.35 1.03
C THR A 327 -15.28 -17.20 0.88
N GLN A 328 -15.98 -16.89 1.99
CA GLN A 328 -17.45 -16.79 2.03
C GLN A 328 -17.94 -15.34 2.18
N ASP A 329 -17.06 -14.35 2.00
CA ASP A 329 -17.42 -12.94 2.12
C ASP A 329 -18.24 -12.50 0.91
N GLU A 330 -19.54 -12.31 1.12
CA GLU A 330 -20.51 -11.91 0.07
C GLU A 330 -20.19 -10.57 -0.60
N ARG A 331 -19.35 -9.73 0.03
CA ARG A 331 -18.86 -8.49 -0.61
C ARG A 331 -18.09 -8.77 -1.89
N PHE A 332 -17.53 -9.96 -2.06
CA PHE A 332 -16.77 -10.35 -3.26
C PHE A 332 -17.63 -10.81 -4.43
N ALA A 333 -18.94 -11.01 -4.23
CA ALA A 333 -19.87 -11.42 -5.30
C ALA A 333 -19.87 -10.43 -6.49
N VAL A 334 -19.79 -9.13 -6.21
CA VAL A 334 -19.79 -8.07 -7.23
C VAL A 334 -18.43 -7.83 -7.90
N PHE A 335 -17.38 -8.53 -7.47
CA PHE A 335 -16.02 -8.28 -7.97
C PHE A 335 -15.82 -8.66 -9.44
N GLY A 336 -16.59 -9.63 -9.94
CA GLY A 336 -16.56 -9.97 -11.37
C GLY A 336 -16.99 -8.80 -12.27
N GLU A 337 -17.96 -8.00 -11.84
CA GLU A 337 -18.38 -6.77 -12.53
C GLU A 337 -17.30 -5.68 -12.42
N ARG A 338 -16.75 -5.47 -11.22
CA ARG A 338 -15.66 -4.51 -11.02
C ARG A 338 -14.43 -4.82 -11.90
N VAL A 339 -14.10 -6.10 -12.10
CA VAL A 339 -13.02 -6.51 -13.01
C VAL A 339 -13.35 -6.10 -14.43
N ARG A 340 -14.57 -6.37 -14.93
CA ARG A 340 -14.99 -5.96 -16.29
C ARG A 340 -14.87 -4.45 -16.48
N ASN A 341 -15.34 -3.67 -15.52
CA ASN A 341 -15.30 -2.20 -15.57
C ASN A 341 -13.85 -1.68 -15.60
N LEU A 342 -12.97 -2.23 -14.77
CA LEU A 342 -11.55 -1.84 -14.77
C LEU A 342 -10.81 -2.24 -16.05
N ILE A 343 -11.10 -3.41 -16.62
CA ILE A 343 -10.53 -3.84 -17.91
C ILE A 343 -11.02 -2.92 -19.03
N ALA A 344 -12.32 -2.57 -19.06
CA ALA A 344 -12.87 -1.64 -20.03
C ALA A 344 -12.23 -0.24 -19.90
N TYR A 345 -12.05 0.23 -18.66
CA TYR A 345 -11.42 1.52 -18.40
C TYR A 345 -9.93 1.52 -18.80
N ALA A 346 -9.18 0.45 -18.50
CA ALA A 346 -7.80 0.29 -18.94
C ALA A 346 -7.69 0.28 -20.48
N ALA A 347 -8.59 -0.43 -21.17
CA ALA A 347 -8.63 -0.46 -22.64
C ALA A 347 -8.97 0.91 -23.25
N TYR A 348 -9.87 1.67 -22.60
CA TYR A 348 -10.16 3.04 -22.99
C TYR A 348 -8.94 3.96 -22.81
N THR A 349 -8.24 3.88 -21.66
CA THR A 349 -7.02 4.65 -21.39
C THR A 349 -5.93 4.37 -22.42
N ALA A 350 -5.76 3.11 -22.84
CA ALA A 350 -4.80 2.74 -23.90
C ALA A 350 -5.07 3.46 -25.25
N GLN A 351 -6.35 3.71 -25.57
CA GLN A 351 -6.74 4.36 -26.81
C GLN A 351 -6.50 5.88 -26.81
N GLN A 352 -6.57 6.52 -25.62
CA GLN A 352 -6.38 7.97 -25.49
C GLN A 352 -4.93 8.43 -25.72
N GLY A 353 -3.96 7.54 -25.62
CA GLY A 353 -2.55 7.86 -25.86
C GLY A 353 -2.16 7.95 -27.35
N HIS A 354 -3.11 7.86 -28.25
CA HIS A 354 -2.90 7.95 -29.71
C HIS A 354 -3.35 9.29 -30.32
N GLY A 355 -3.72 10.29 -29.47
CA GLY A 355 -4.15 11.64 -29.90
C GLY A 355 -3.04 12.68 -29.83
#